data_b705fc273abb420f61d7a75c335b187b
#
_entry.id   b705fc273abb420f61d7a75c335b187b
#
_cell.length_a   1.000
_cell.length_b   1.000
_cell.length_c   1.000
_cell.angle_alpha   90.00
_cell.angle_beta   90.00
_cell.angle_gamma   90.00
#
_symmetry.space_group_name_H-M   'P 1'
#
loop_
_entity.id
_entity.type
_entity.pdbx_description
1 polymer ?
#
loop_
_entity_poly.entity_id
_entity_poly.type
_entity_poly.pdbx_seq_one_letter_code
_entity_poly.pdbx_strand_id
1 'polypeptide(L)'
;MQKLNVEHSRSETVIKLTGISKAFDGKTIIENLDLNVNHGEFLTILGPSGCGKTTVLRMIAGFETVDSGSVLLANEDVTQLPPEKRHVNTVFQSYALFPHMTVFENVAFGLRMQKVASAEIETRVLDALKMVRLDSMAQRKPHQLSGGQQQRIAIARAVVNKPKVLLLDESLSALDYKLRKQMQLELKQLQRQLGITFIFVTHDQEEALSMSDRIIVMRDGVIEQDGSPREIYEEPSNLFVASFIGEINVFNATVIRRIDDNTILASIEGCESVVHFKKPVQQGQELKVLLRPEDIRIEEIKESEDHGIVGHVTERTYKGMTLDSVVELEESGMRVMVSEFFNEDDPDVDHSIGQKVSITWVESWEVVLPDESETLQSIAGAE
;
A
#
# COMPACT_ATOMS: atom_id res chain seq x y z
N MET A 1 -22.17 -8.15 -29.99
CA MET A 1 -21.06 -7.43 -29.30
C MET A 1 -21.68 -6.45 -28.33
N GLN A 2 -21.95 -6.89 -27.11
CA GLN A 2 -22.42 -6.03 -26.05
C GLN A 2 -21.18 -5.59 -25.26
N LYS A 3 -20.81 -4.30 -25.38
CA LYS A 3 -19.96 -3.64 -24.39
C LYS A 3 -20.80 -3.51 -23.13
N LEU A 4 -20.60 -4.43 -22.20
CA LEU A 4 -21.19 -4.37 -20.87
C LEU A 4 -20.66 -3.12 -20.14
N ASN A 5 -21.59 -2.36 -19.61
CA ASN A 5 -21.41 -1.23 -18.72
C ASN A 5 -20.61 -1.63 -17.47
N VAL A 6 -19.29 -1.62 -17.54
CA VAL A 6 -18.39 -1.89 -16.40
C VAL A 6 -18.20 -0.64 -15.54
N GLU A 7 -18.47 0.55 -16.09
CA GLU A 7 -18.25 1.81 -15.37
C GLU A 7 -19.33 2.17 -14.32
N HIS A 8 -20.56 1.65 -14.44
CA HIS A 8 -21.65 1.99 -13.50
C HIS A 8 -21.68 1.14 -12.23
N SER A 9 -20.99 -0.01 -12.18
CA SER A 9 -20.99 -0.89 -10.99
C SER A 9 -19.90 -0.55 -9.94
N ARG A 10 -18.90 0.26 -10.29
CA ARG A 10 -17.80 0.64 -9.38
C ARG A 10 -18.18 1.73 -8.38
N SER A 11 -19.29 2.41 -8.53
CA SER A 11 -19.73 3.49 -7.64
C SER A 11 -20.60 3.01 -6.46
N GLU A 12 -20.99 1.73 -6.42
CA GLU A 12 -21.81 1.20 -5.33
C GLU A 12 -20.94 0.74 -4.16
N THR A 13 -21.17 1.34 -2.98
CA THR A 13 -20.47 0.97 -1.75
C THR A 13 -20.95 -0.40 -1.27
N VAL A 14 -20.01 -1.36 -1.15
CA VAL A 14 -20.30 -2.71 -0.66
C VAL A 14 -20.06 -2.86 0.85
N ILE A 15 -19.08 -2.12 1.41
CA ILE A 15 -18.85 -2.02 2.86
C ILE A 15 -18.83 -0.55 3.24
N LYS A 16 -19.52 -0.24 4.34
CA LYS A 16 -19.46 1.07 4.98
C LYS A 16 -19.23 0.89 6.48
N LEU A 17 -18.11 1.42 6.95
CA LEU A 17 -17.81 1.60 8.36
C LEU A 17 -18.11 3.05 8.72
N THR A 18 -18.83 3.28 9.82
CA THR A 18 -19.17 4.63 10.27
C THR A 18 -18.90 4.77 11.76
N GLY A 19 -17.98 5.68 12.12
CA GLY A 19 -17.63 6.01 13.50
C GLY A 19 -17.13 4.82 14.31
N ILE A 20 -16.42 3.88 13.68
CA ILE A 20 -15.95 2.65 14.31
C ILE A 20 -14.88 2.97 15.34
N SER A 21 -15.10 2.50 16.57
CA SER A 21 -14.09 2.54 17.62
C SER A 21 -13.91 1.16 18.25
N LYS A 22 -12.66 0.87 18.66
CA LYS A 22 -12.28 -0.38 19.31
C LYS A 22 -11.15 -0.18 20.30
N ALA A 23 -11.32 -0.69 21.50
CA ALA A 23 -10.29 -0.74 22.53
C ALA A 23 -10.06 -2.18 23.01
N PHE A 24 -8.85 -2.49 23.48
CA PHE A 24 -8.49 -3.72 24.14
C PHE A 24 -7.80 -3.38 25.46
N ASP A 25 -8.27 -3.95 26.54
CA ASP A 25 -7.71 -3.74 27.90
C ASP A 25 -7.56 -2.25 28.27
N GLY A 26 -8.54 -1.42 27.84
CA GLY A 26 -8.54 0.02 28.09
C GLY A 26 -7.64 0.84 27.15
N LYS A 27 -6.94 0.21 26.21
CA LYS A 27 -6.15 0.90 25.18
C LYS A 27 -6.95 0.99 23.89
N THR A 28 -7.24 2.20 23.44
CA THR A 28 -7.87 2.45 22.13
C THR A 28 -6.92 2.06 21.01
N ILE A 29 -7.41 1.22 20.09
CA ILE A 29 -6.68 0.76 18.91
C ILE A 29 -7.24 1.40 17.64
N ILE A 30 -8.54 1.62 17.59
CA ILE A 30 -9.24 2.32 16.50
C ILE A 30 -10.13 3.36 17.13
N GLU A 31 -10.09 4.58 16.62
CA GLU A 31 -10.89 5.69 17.12
C GLU A 31 -11.62 6.39 15.99
N ASN A 32 -12.97 6.36 16.03
CA ASN A 32 -13.86 7.07 15.12
C ASN A 32 -13.53 6.89 13.64
N LEU A 33 -13.25 5.64 13.21
CA LEU A 33 -12.85 5.33 11.85
C LEU A 33 -14.06 5.25 10.91
N ASP A 34 -14.00 6.03 9.83
CA ASP A 34 -14.92 5.98 8.70
C ASP A 34 -14.23 5.36 7.48
N LEU A 35 -14.87 4.40 6.81
CA LEU A 35 -14.35 3.77 5.61
C LEU A 35 -15.48 3.30 4.71
N ASN A 36 -15.42 3.68 3.43
CA ASN A 36 -16.29 3.15 2.39
C ASN A 36 -15.46 2.27 1.45
N VAL A 37 -15.96 1.08 1.12
CA VAL A 37 -15.34 0.16 0.15
C VAL A 37 -16.31 -0.06 -1.00
N ASN A 38 -15.83 0.11 -2.23
CA ASN A 38 -16.67 0.01 -3.42
C ASN A 38 -16.75 -1.41 -3.95
N HIS A 39 -17.85 -1.71 -4.65
CA HIS A 39 -18.04 -3.01 -5.28
C HIS A 39 -16.97 -3.26 -6.36
N GLY A 40 -16.35 -4.44 -6.33
CA GLY A 40 -15.41 -4.89 -7.34
C GLY A 40 -14.04 -4.21 -7.31
N GLU A 41 -13.71 -3.39 -6.27
CA GLU A 41 -12.36 -2.85 -6.10
C GLU A 41 -11.44 -3.84 -5.39
N PHE A 42 -10.14 -3.72 -5.64
CA PHE A 42 -9.08 -4.30 -4.85
C PHE A 42 -8.55 -3.21 -3.90
N LEU A 43 -9.03 -3.22 -2.66
CA LEU A 43 -8.61 -2.29 -1.63
C LEU A 43 -7.50 -2.90 -0.79
N THR A 44 -6.41 -2.16 -0.57
CA THR A 44 -5.39 -2.55 0.40
C THR A 44 -5.38 -1.62 1.61
N ILE A 45 -5.36 -2.21 2.80
CA ILE A 45 -5.10 -1.52 4.06
C ILE A 45 -3.64 -1.75 4.41
N LEU A 46 -2.85 -0.68 4.33
CA LEU A 46 -1.40 -0.67 4.50
C LEU A 46 -1.02 0.13 5.75
N GLY A 47 0.06 -0.23 6.43
CA GLY A 47 0.55 0.51 7.59
C GLY A 47 1.52 -0.31 8.44
N PRO A 48 2.18 0.29 9.42
CA PRO A 48 3.11 -0.41 10.31
C PRO A 48 2.42 -1.47 11.18
N SER A 49 3.22 -2.34 11.78
CA SER A 49 2.70 -3.36 12.70
C SER A 49 2.01 -2.70 13.90
N GLY A 50 0.84 -3.22 14.27
CA GLY A 50 0.09 -2.73 15.43
C GLY A 50 -0.80 -1.51 15.19
N CYS A 51 -0.86 -0.93 13.98
CA CYS A 51 -1.69 0.25 13.71
C CYS A 51 -3.20 -0.04 13.55
N GLY A 52 -3.65 -1.30 13.73
CA GLY A 52 -5.08 -1.65 13.72
C GLY A 52 -5.62 -2.30 12.46
N LYS A 53 -4.82 -2.54 11.39
CA LYS A 53 -5.26 -3.14 10.11
C LYS A 53 -6.04 -4.45 10.28
N THR A 54 -5.43 -5.43 10.93
CA THR A 54 -6.06 -6.74 11.21
C THR A 54 -7.30 -6.59 12.08
N THR A 55 -7.33 -5.61 12.99
CA THR A 55 -8.52 -5.32 13.82
C THR A 55 -9.67 -4.84 12.95
N VAL A 56 -9.44 -3.90 12.02
CA VAL A 56 -10.45 -3.44 11.05
C VAL A 56 -10.96 -4.61 10.22
N LEU A 57 -10.05 -5.43 9.67
CA LEU A 57 -10.44 -6.61 8.88
C LEU A 57 -11.27 -7.60 9.69
N ARG A 58 -10.92 -7.86 10.96
CA ARG A 58 -11.65 -8.75 11.87
C ARG A 58 -13.01 -8.21 12.25
N MET A 59 -13.18 -6.88 12.41
CA MET A 59 -14.48 -6.24 12.64
C MET A 59 -15.38 -6.38 11.41
N ILE A 60 -14.86 -6.22 10.19
CA ILE A 60 -15.61 -6.47 8.95
C ILE A 60 -16.03 -7.94 8.86
N ALA A 61 -15.13 -8.87 9.18
CA ALA A 61 -15.40 -10.31 9.17
C ALA A 61 -16.37 -10.78 10.26
N GLY A 62 -16.56 -10.00 11.34
CA GLY A 62 -17.36 -10.36 12.50
C GLY A 62 -16.62 -11.25 13.50
N PHE A 63 -15.29 -11.39 13.39
CA PHE A 63 -14.44 -12.06 14.39
C PHE A 63 -14.12 -11.15 15.58
N GLU A 64 -14.35 -9.85 15.43
CA GLU A 64 -14.19 -8.86 16.48
C GLU A 64 -15.43 -7.95 16.52
N THR A 65 -15.90 -7.62 17.71
CA THR A 65 -17.00 -6.70 17.92
C THR A 65 -16.51 -5.26 17.92
N VAL A 66 -17.32 -4.35 17.41
CA VAL A 66 -17.07 -2.90 17.56
C VAL A 66 -17.56 -2.42 18.92
N ASP A 67 -16.87 -1.47 19.53
CA ASP A 67 -17.31 -0.86 20.79
C ASP A 67 -18.27 0.29 20.53
N SER A 68 -18.11 0.99 19.40
CA SER A 68 -19.05 2.00 18.89
C SER A 68 -19.04 2.05 17.36
N GLY A 69 -20.04 2.70 16.77
CA GLY A 69 -20.20 2.81 15.33
C GLY A 69 -20.97 1.66 14.70
N SER A 70 -20.98 1.59 13.37
CA SER A 70 -21.74 0.59 12.62
C SER A 70 -20.97 0.05 11.42
N VAL A 71 -21.25 -1.23 11.08
CA VAL A 71 -20.70 -1.94 9.92
C VAL A 71 -21.87 -2.33 9.01
N LEU A 72 -21.94 -1.74 7.81
CA LEU A 72 -22.90 -2.16 6.80
C LEU A 72 -22.20 -2.97 5.72
N LEU A 73 -22.82 -4.05 5.25
CA LEU A 73 -22.41 -4.88 4.13
C LEU A 73 -23.55 -4.93 3.11
N ALA A 74 -23.32 -4.41 1.91
CA ALA A 74 -24.34 -4.29 0.86
C ALA A 74 -25.66 -3.68 1.38
N ASN A 75 -25.55 -2.58 2.13
CA ASN A 75 -26.64 -1.83 2.77
C ASN A 75 -27.37 -2.57 3.91
N GLU A 76 -26.93 -3.75 4.33
CA GLU A 76 -27.45 -4.46 5.50
C GLU A 76 -26.55 -4.20 6.71
N ASP A 77 -27.15 -3.88 7.86
CA ASP A 77 -26.41 -3.74 9.12
C ASP A 77 -25.98 -5.12 9.64
N VAL A 78 -24.66 -5.33 9.64
CA VAL A 78 -24.05 -6.57 10.11
C VAL A 78 -23.25 -6.39 11.40
N THR A 79 -23.38 -5.23 12.05
CA THR A 79 -22.58 -4.83 13.21
C THR A 79 -22.57 -5.91 14.30
N GLN A 80 -23.73 -6.47 14.62
CA GLN A 80 -23.90 -7.50 15.66
C GLN A 80 -24.00 -8.94 15.11
N LEU A 81 -23.87 -9.13 13.78
CA LEU A 81 -23.96 -10.46 13.18
C LEU A 81 -22.64 -11.22 13.36
N PRO A 82 -22.72 -12.52 13.76
CA PRO A 82 -21.55 -13.38 13.82
C PRO A 82 -21.00 -13.69 12.41
N PRO A 83 -19.74 -14.15 12.29
CA PRO A 83 -19.05 -14.33 11.01
C PRO A 83 -19.80 -15.20 9.99
N GLU A 84 -20.42 -16.29 10.44
CA GLU A 84 -21.14 -17.25 9.57
C GLU A 84 -22.43 -16.67 8.95
N LYS A 85 -22.91 -15.54 9.43
CA LYS A 85 -24.08 -14.83 8.88
C LYS A 85 -23.73 -13.67 7.98
N ARG A 86 -22.42 -13.35 7.83
CA ARG A 86 -21.95 -12.29 6.94
C ARG A 86 -21.58 -12.86 5.58
N HIS A 87 -21.94 -12.17 4.51
CA HIS A 87 -21.56 -12.56 3.15
C HIS A 87 -20.10 -12.17 2.80
N VAL A 88 -19.18 -12.42 3.72
CA VAL A 88 -17.75 -12.24 3.56
C VAL A 88 -17.02 -13.54 3.89
N ASN A 89 -15.87 -13.77 3.25
CA ASN A 89 -14.99 -14.87 3.60
C ASN A 89 -13.57 -14.36 3.81
N THR A 90 -12.83 -15.02 4.70
CA THR A 90 -11.46 -14.61 5.08
C THR A 90 -10.45 -15.69 4.71
N VAL A 91 -9.34 -15.29 4.12
CA VAL A 91 -8.12 -16.07 4.00
C VAL A 91 -7.13 -15.56 5.02
N PHE A 92 -6.77 -16.39 5.98
CA PHE A 92 -5.85 -16.06 7.07
C PHE A 92 -4.39 -16.20 6.64
N GLN A 93 -3.49 -15.55 7.35
CA GLN A 93 -2.04 -15.63 7.15
C GLN A 93 -1.50 -17.08 7.15
N SER A 94 -2.01 -17.93 8.03
CA SER A 94 -1.66 -19.35 8.12
C SER A 94 -2.42 -20.25 7.14
N TYR A 95 -3.23 -19.67 6.22
CA TYR A 95 -4.16 -20.36 5.32
C TYR A 95 -5.26 -21.17 6.03
N ALA A 96 -5.06 -21.60 7.26
CA ALA A 96 -5.97 -22.35 8.12
C ALA A 96 -6.65 -23.54 7.41
N LEU A 97 -5.91 -24.30 6.60
CA LEU A 97 -6.42 -25.51 5.96
C LEU A 97 -6.58 -26.63 7.01
N PHE A 98 -7.63 -27.41 6.88
CA PHE A 98 -7.86 -28.58 7.73
C PHE A 98 -6.87 -29.68 7.35
N PRO A 99 -5.88 -30.03 8.20
CA PRO A 99 -4.76 -30.89 7.83
C PRO A 99 -5.16 -32.35 7.60
N HIS A 100 -6.26 -32.80 8.19
CA HIS A 100 -6.80 -34.16 8.07
C HIS A 100 -7.68 -34.35 6.83
N MET A 101 -8.17 -33.27 6.22
CA MET A 101 -9.03 -33.27 5.04
C MET A 101 -8.20 -33.20 3.75
N THR A 102 -8.73 -33.78 2.66
CA THR A 102 -8.21 -33.56 1.32
C THR A 102 -8.44 -32.14 0.83
N VAL A 103 -7.81 -31.77 -0.28
CA VAL A 103 -8.05 -30.50 -0.99
C VAL A 103 -9.53 -30.34 -1.34
N PHE A 104 -10.14 -31.37 -1.92
CA PHE A 104 -11.56 -31.37 -2.23
C PHE A 104 -12.42 -31.13 -0.99
N GLU A 105 -12.15 -31.83 0.11
CA GLU A 105 -12.91 -31.72 1.34
C GLU A 105 -12.75 -30.34 2.01
N ASN A 106 -11.55 -29.77 1.96
CA ASN A 106 -11.30 -28.40 2.43
C ASN A 106 -12.18 -27.39 1.68
N VAL A 107 -12.22 -27.47 0.35
CA VAL A 107 -13.04 -26.55 -0.46
C VAL A 107 -14.53 -26.82 -0.29
N ALA A 108 -14.94 -28.10 -0.19
CA ALA A 108 -16.34 -28.51 0.00
C ALA A 108 -16.92 -28.14 1.38
N PHE A 109 -16.05 -27.87 2.38
CA PHE A 109 -16.47 -27.76 3.78
C PHE A 109 -17.60 -26.73 3.99
N GLY A 110 -17.43 -25.51 3.47
CA GLY A 110 -18.44 -24.44 3.61
C GLY A 110 -19.78 -24.82 2.97
N LEU A 111 -19.75 -25.42 1.77
CA LEU A 111 -20.96 -25.88 1.08
C LEU A 111 -21.70 -26.99 1.83
N ARG A 112 -20.95 -27.91 2.47
CA ARG A 112 -21.55 -28.95 3.33
C ARG A 112 -22.25 -28.34 4.56
N MET A 113 -21.63 -27.31 5.20
CA MET A 113 -22.25 -26.61 6.33
C MET A 113 -23.55 -25.90 5.91
N GLN A 114 -23.59 -25.37 4.69
CA GLN A 114 -24.79 -24.77 4.09
C GLN A 114 -25.81 -25.80 3.60
N LYS A 115 -25.55 -27.11 3.76
CA LYS A 115 -26.42 -28.22 3.33
C LYS A 115 -26.72 -28.22 1.82
N VAL A 116 -25.77 -27.77 1.00
CA VAL A 116 -25.88 -27.84 -0.46
C VAL A 116 -25.92 -29.30 -0.92
N ALA A 117 -26.65 -29.62 -2.00
CA ALA A 117 -26.77 -30.96 -2.54
C ALA A 117 -25.43 -31.49 -3.02
N SER A 118 -25.15 -32.80 -2.81
CA SER A 118 -23.84 -33.40 -3.10
C SER A 118 -23.40 -33.25 -4.56
N ALA A 119 -24.32 -33.39 -5.52
CA ALA A 119 -24.02 -33.21 -6.95
C ALA A 119 -23.60 -31.77 -7.29
N GLU A 120 -24.20 -30.78 -6.64
CA GLU A 120 -23.84 -29.36 -6.78
C GLU A 120 -22.50 -29.08 -6.11
N ILE A 121 -22.22 -29.68 -4.94
CA ILE A 121 -20.93 -29.55 -4.25
C ILE A 121 -19.80 -30.01 -5.18
N GLU A 122 -19.93 -31.18 -5.79
CA GLU A 122 -18.88 -31.71 -6.68
C GLU A 122 -18.56 -30.75 -7.83
N THR A 123 -19.59 -30.25 -8.51
CA THR A 123 -19.44 -29.29 -9.62
C THR A 123 -18.77 -28.00 -9.14
N ARG A 124 -19.29 -27.36 -8.08
CA ARG A 124 -18.76 -26.09 -7.57
C ARG A 124 -17.32 -26.22 -7.06
N VAL A 125 -16.98 -27.31 -6.39
CA VAL A 125 -15.62 -27.54 -5.89
C VAL A 125 -14.65 -27.73 -7.04
N LEU A 126 -14.99 -28.55 -8.05
CA LEU A 126 -14.13 -28.76 -9.22
C LEU A 126 -13.93 -27.47 -10.01
N ASP A 127 -14.98 -26.64 -10.16
CA ASP A 127 -14.87 -25.34 -10.82
C ASP A 127 -13.98 -24.39 -10.04
N ALA A 128 -14.11 -24.32 -8.70
CA ALA A 128 -13.23 -23.52 -7.86
C ALA A 128 -11.76 -23.99 -7.92
N LEU A 129 -11.53 -25.31 -7.97
CA LEU A 129 -10.18 -25.88 -8.10
C LEU A 129 -9.56 -25.60 -9.48
N LYS A 130 -10.34 -25.69 -10.57
CA LYS A 130 -9.90 -25.31 -11.92
C LYS A 130 -9.51 -23.84 -11.99
N MET A 131 -10.30 -22.96 -11.36
CA MET A 131 -10.03 -21.52 -11.32
C MET A 131 -8.64 -21.22 -10.74
N VAL A 132 -8.21 -21.97 -9.71
CA VAL A 132 -6.86 -21.85 -9.10
C VAL A 132 -5.84 -22.83 -9.70
N ARG A 133 -6.18 -23.56 -10.78
CA ARG A 133 -5.32 -24.54 -11.50
C ARG A 133 -4.81 -25.69 -10.61
N LEU A 134 -5.64 -26.20 -9.71
CA LEU A 134 -5.30 -27.27 -8.78
C LEU A 134 -6.32 -28.45 -8.77
N ASP A 135 -7.12 -28.56 -9.82
CA ASP A 135 -8.12 -29.64 -9.96
C ASP A 135 -7.49 -31.03 -9.94
N SER A 136 -6.31 -31.23 -10.53
CA SER A 136 -5.55 -32.47 -10.49
C SER A 136 -5.08 -32.89 -9.08
N MET A 137 -5.12 -31.98 -8.12
CA MET A 137 -4.65 -32.22 -6.74
C MET A 137 -5.80 -32.40 -5.74
N ALA A 138 -7.04 -32.58 -6.21
CA ALA A 138 -8.24 -32.66 -5.37
C ALA A 138 -8.17 -33.71 -4.24
N GLN A 139 -7.46 -34.81 -4.46
CA GLN A 139 -7.33 -35.91 -3.48
C GLN A 139 -6.11 -35.76 -2.56
N ARG A 140 -5.23 -34.80 -2.77
CA ARG A 140 -4.07 -34.56 -1.90
C ARG A 140 -4.49 -33.95 -0.56
N LYS A 141 -3.62 -34.09 0.44
CA LYS A 141 -3.74 -33.39 1.74
C LYS A 141 -2.84 -32.16 1.80
N PRO A 142 -3.11 -31.17 2.66
CA PRO A 142 -2.34 -29.94 2.76
C PRO A 142 -0.83 -30.13 2.90
N HIS A 143 -0.37 -31.10 3.70
CA HIS A 143 1.06 -31.38 3.88
C HIS A 143 1.79 -31.87 2.63
N GLN A 144 1.07 -32.23 1.57
CA GLN A 144 1.60 -32.68 0.28
C GLN A 144 1.69 -31.53 -0.74
N LEU A 145 1.41 -30.29 -0.31
CA LEU A 145 1.34 -29.10 -1.15
C LEU A 145 2.41 -28.08 -0.75
N SER A 146 2.92 -27.33 -1.73
CA SER A 146 3.75 -26.15 -1.45
C SER A 146 2.92 -25.02 -0.82
N GLY A 147 3.59 -24.05 -0.17
CA GLY A 147 2.91 -22.91 0.46
C GLY A 147 1.99 -22.15 -0.51
N GLY A 148 2.44 -21.87 -1.73
CA GLY A 148 1.61 -21.21 -2.75
C GLY A 148 0.43 -22.08 -3.21
N GLN A 149 0.56 -23.43 -3.25
CA GLN A 149 -0.56 -24.32 -3.52
C GLN A 149 -1.57 -24.30 -2.36
N GLN A 150 -1.10 -24.31 -1.11
CA GLN A 150 -1.97 -24.21 0.07
C GLN A 150 -2.75 -22.88 0.07
N GLN A 151 -2.10 -21.79 -0.26
CA GLN A 151 -2.77 -20.49 -0.40
C GLN A 151 -3.87 -20.51 -1.45
N ARG A 152 -3.59 -21.04 -2.66
CA ARG A 152 -4.60 -21.17 -3.72
C ARG A 152 -5.79 -22.02 -3.28
N ILE A 153 -5.57 -23.07 -2.50
CA ILE A 153 -6.66 -23.88 -1.94
C ILE A 153 -7.47 -23.09 -0.90
N ALA A 154 -6.81 -22.30 -0.05
CA ALA A 154 -7.51 -21.43 0.90
C ALA A 154 -8.39 -20.39 0.18
N ILE A 155 -7.89 -19.82 -0.92
CA ILE A 155 -8.67 -18.92 -1.78
C ILE A 155 -9.84 -19.69 -2.43
N ALA A 156 -9.61 -20.87 -3.03
CA ALA A 156 -10.69 -21.68 -3.61
C ALA A 156 -11.78 -22.00 -2.59
N ARG A 157 -11.39 -22.36 -1.33
CA ARG A 157 -12.31 -22.58 -0.22
C ARG A 157 -13.11 -21.33 0.14
N ALA A 158 -12.49 -20.15 0.05
CA ALA A 158 -13.14 -18.90 0.35
C ALA A 158 -14.13 -18.47 -0.76
N VAL A 159 -13.77 -18.63 -2.04
CA VAL A 159 -14.59 -18.16 -3.16
C VAL A 159 -15.73 -19.12 -3.55
N VAL A 160 -15.62 -20.42 -3.21
CA VAL A 160 -16.64 -21.42 -3.57
C VAL A 160 -18.04 -21.10 -3.01
N ASN A 161 -18.09 -20.36 -1.91
CA ASN A 161 -19.33 -19.87 -1.28
C ASN A 161 -19.91 -18.62 -1.95
N LYS A 162 -19.26 -18.09 -2.98
CA LYS A 162 -19.66 -16.87 -3.71
C LYS A 162 -19.86 -15.66 -2.79
N PRO A 163 -18.86 -15.28 -1.98
CA PRO A 163 -18.96 -14.13 -1.08
C PRO A 163 -19.08 -12.83 -1.88
N LYS A 164 -19.65 -11.79 -1.29
CA LYS A 164 -19.62 -10.42 -1.85
C LYS A 164 -18.25 -9.78 -1.71
N VAL A 165 -17.54 -10.12 -0.63
CA VAL A 165 -16.21 -9.59 -0.30
C VAL A 165 -15.29 -10.71 0.15
N LEU A 166 -14.05 -10.72 -0.35
CA LEU A 166 -12.98 -11.58 0.10
C LEU A 166 -11.97 -10.76 0.92
N LEU A 167 -11.73 -11.18 2.15
CA LEU A 167 -10.78 -10.59 3.08
C LEU A 167 -9.48 -11.41 3.08
N LEU A 168 -8.33 -10.76 2.92
CA LEU A 168 -7.02 -11.37 2.87
C LEU A 168 -6.13 -10.76 3.96
N ASP A 169 -5.79 -11.55 4.99
CA ASP A 169 -4.97 -11.10 6.13
C ASP A 169 -3.53 -11.58 5.95
N GLU A 170 -2.63 -10.69 5.51
CA GLU A 170 -1.19 -10.95 5.29
C GLU A 170 -0.87 -12.28 4.58
N SER A 171 -1.73 -12.68 3.66
CA SER A 171 -1.71 -14.03 3.08
C SER A 171 -0.52 -14.33 2.17
N LEU A 172 0.31 -13.33 1.81
CA LEU A 172 1.49 -13.47 0.96
C LEU A 172 2.81 -13.48 1.75
N SER A 173 2.80 -13.10 3.03
CA SER A 173 4.02 -12.89 3.84
C SER A 173 4.89 -14.14 4.02
N ALA A 174 4.28 -15.33 4.00
CA ALA A 174 4.99 -16.60 4.18
C ALA A 174 5.65 -17.16 2.90
N LEU A 175 5.54 -16.47 1.75
CA LEU A 175 6.05 -16.92 0.46
C LEU A 175 7.45 -16.33 0.17
N ASP A 176 8.28 -17.10 -0.55
CA ASP A 176 9.52 -16.57 -1.13
C ASP A 176 9.22 -15.50 -2.19
N TYR A 177 10.22 -14.66 -2.49
CA TYR A 177 10.07 -13.49 -3.38
C TYR A 177 9.47 -13.82 -4.75
N LYS A 178 9.99 -14.87 -5.44
CA LYS A 178 9.53 -15.24 -6.78
C LYS A 178 8.09 -15.72 -6.78
N LEU A 179 7.75 -16.57 -5.81
CA LEU A 179 6.41 -17.11 -5.64
C LEU A 179 5.43 -16.01 -5.22
N ARG A 180 5.86 -15.06 -4.37
CA ARG A 180 5.06 -13.90 -3.95
C ARG A 180 4.68 -13.05 -5.16
N LYS A 181 5.64 -12.67 -6.01
CA LYS A 181 5.39 -11.91 -7.26
C LYS A 181 4.40 -12.63 -8.18
N GLN A 182 4.55 -13.93 -8.35
CA GLN A 182 3.61 -14.72 -9.14
C GLN A 182 2.20 -14.71 -8.53
N MET A 183 2.09 -14.89 -7.21
CA MET A 183 0.81 -14.89 -6.52
C MET A 183 0.10 -13.55 -6.55
N GLN A 184 0.83 -12.42 -6.49
CA GLN A 184 0.29 -11.08 -6.65
C GLN A 184 -0.45 -10.95 -7.99
N LEU A 185 0.19 -11.35 -9.09
CA LEU A 185 -0.41 -11.32 -10.43
C LEU A 185 -1.65 -12.23 -10.52
N GLU A 186 -1.57 -13.44 -9.95
CA GLU A 186 -2.67 -14.40 -9.96
C GLU A 186 -3.88 -13.90 -9.15
N LEU A 187 -3.64 -13.28 -7.98
CA LEU A 187 -4.71 -12.70 -7.15
C LEU A 187 -5.42 -11.56 -7.87
N LYS A 188 -4.68 -10.68 -8.52
CA LYS A 188 -5.27 -9.58 -9.31
C LYS A 188 -6.08 -10.09 -10.50
N GLN A 189 -5.59 -11.11 -11.19
CA GLN A 189 -6.33 -11.77 -12.28
C GLN A 189 -7.61 -12.45 -11.76
N LEU A 190 -7.51 -13.17 -10.64
CA LEU A 190 -8.63 -13.84 -10.01
C LEU A 190 -9.71 -12.87 -9.57
N GLN A 191 -9.33 -11.75 -8.92
CA GLN A 191 -10.26 -10.70 -8.51
C GLN A 191 -11.04 -10.14 -9.72
N ARG A 192 -10.34 -9.83 -10.83
CA ARG A 192 -10.97 -9.37 -12.07
C ARG A 192 -11.91 -10.41 -12.69
N GLN A 193 -11.53 -11.69 -12.65
CA GLN A 193 -12.35 -12.78 -13.18
C GLN A 193 -13.62 -12.99 -12.34
N LEU A 194 -13.52 -12.87 -11.01
CA LEU A 194 -14.65 -13.04 -10.10
C LEU A 194 -15.57 -11.82 -10.07
N GLY A 195 -15.03 -10.61 -10.31
CA GLY A 195 -15.76 -9.35 -10.22
C GLY A 195 -16.23 -8.99 -8.80
N ILE A 196 -15.67 -9.63 -7.75
CA ILE A 196 -15.98 -9.35 -6.35
C ILE A 196 -14.96 -8.41 -5.72
N THR A 197 -15.32 -7.80 -4.60
CA THR A 197 -14.42 -6.91 -3.86
C THR A 197 -13.39 -7.71 -3.07
N PHE A 198 -12.12 -7.28 -3.13
CA PHE A 198 -11.05 -7.79 -2.28
C PHE A 198 -10.63 -6.72 -1.29
N ILE A 199 -10.44 -7.09 -0.02
CA ILE A 199 -9.77 -6.27 0.99
C ILE A 199 -8.54 -7.03 1.45
N PHE A 200 -7.39 -6.44 1.20
CA PHE A 200 -6.09 -7.02 1.52
C PHE A 200 -5.40 -6.21 2.62
N VAL A 201 -4.90 -6.89 3.63
CA VAL A 201 -4.07 -6.29 4.70
C VAL A 201 -2.65 -6.72 4.49
N THR A 202 -1.74 -5.76 4.44
CA THR A 202 -0.30 -6.01 4.36
C THR A 202 0.49 -4.89 5.06
N HIS A 203 1.75 -5.16 5.33
CA HIS A 203 2.76 -4.18 5.71
C HIS A 203 3.80 -3.98 4.58
N ASP A 204 3.67 -4.73 3.48
CA ASP A 204 4.56 -4.66 2.31
C ASP A 204 4.01 -3.62 1.31
N GLN A 205 4.81 -2.57 1.11
CA GLN A 205 4.46 -1.44 0.23
C GLN A 205 4.39 -1.87 -1.24
N GLU A 206 5.28 -2.76 -1.66
CA GLU A 206 5.35 -3.25 -3.04
C GLU A 206 4.10 -4.07 -3.40
N GLU A 207 3.59 -4.86 -2.44
CA GLU A 207 2.30 -5.56 -2.59
C GLU A 207 1.16 -4.57 -2.79
N ALA A 208 1.08 -3.55 -1.92
CA ALA A 208 0.04 -2.54 -1.99
C ALA A 208 0.07 -1.77 -3.32
N LEU A 209 1.22 -1.26 -3.73
CA LEU A 209 1.36 -0.47 -4.97
C LEU A 209 1.08 -1.29 -6.23
N SER A 210 1.49 -2.60 -6.26
CA SER A 210 1.36 -3.43 -7.47
C SER A 210 -0.03 -4.03 -7.69
N MET A 211 -0.78 -4.28 -6.60
CA MET A 211 -2.02 -5.05 -6.67
C MET A 211 -3.28 -4.21 -6.59
N SER A 212 -3.24 -3.08 -5.90
CA SER A 212 -4.44 -2.34 -5.50
C SER A 212 -5.02 -1.46 -6.58
N ASP A 213 -6.32 -1.26 -6.54
CA ASP A 213 -7.00 -0.16 -7.23
C ASP A 213 -7.01 1.09 -6.31
N ARG A 214 -7.01 0.85 -4.98
CA ARG A 214 -7.01 1.88 -3.93
C ARG A 214 -6.28 1.39 -2.69
N ILE A 215 -5.54 2.29 -2.04
CA ILE A 215 -4.74 2.03 -0.83
C ILE A 215 -5.22 2.97 0.27
N ILE A 216 -5.36 2.41 1.47
CA ILE A 216 -5.55 3.15 2.70
C ILE A 216 -4.30 2.99 3.54
N VAL A 217 -3.62 4.09 3.83
CA VAL A 217 -2.47 4.10 4.74
C VAL A 217 -2.98 4.39 6.14
N MET A 218 -2.71 3.46 7.06
CA MET A 218 -3.11 3.57 8.47
C MET A 218 -1.91 3.77 9.38
N ARG A 219 -2.09 4.64 10.40
CA ARG A 219 -1.16 4.81 11.50
C ARG A 219 -1.94 5.02 12.80
N ASP A 220 -1.53 4.35 13.87
CA ASP A 220 -2.07 4.52 15.23
C ASP A 220 -3.62 4.54 15.31
N GLY A 221 -4.27 3.68 14.51
CA GLY A 221 -5.73 3.53 14.50
C GLY A 221 -6.51 4.50 13.62
N VAL A 222 -5.82 5.41 12.92
CA VAL A 222 -6.44 6.39 12.03
C VAL A 222 -5.99 6.19 10.58
N ILE A 223 -6.77 6.71 9.63
CA ILE A 223 -6.43 6.74 8.21
C ILE A 223 -5.66 8.04 7.95
N GLU A 224 -4.38 7.90 7.56
CA GLU A 224 -3.50 9.01 7.20
C GLU A 224 -3.75 9.50 5.76
N GLN A 225 -3.94 8.55 4.85
CA GLN A 225 -4.25 8.84 3.45
C GLN A 225 -5.05 7.70 2.81
N ASP A 226 -5.91 8.07 1.87
CA ASP A 226 -6.76 7.21 1.08
C ASP A 226 -6.69 7.67 -0.38
N GLY A 227 -6.22 6.81 -1.28
CA GLY A 227 -6.04 7.18 -2.68
C GLY A 227 -5.63 6.02 -3.57
N SER A 228 -5.47 6.28 -4.87
CA SER A 228 -4.87 5.34 -5.81
C SER A 228 -3.40 5.08 -5.46
N PRO A 229 -2.80 3.97 -5.90
CA PRO A 229 -1.37 3.71 -5.70
C PRO A 229 -0.47 4.86 -6.14
N ARG A 230 -0.83 5.53 -7.24
CA ARG A 230 -0.09 6.66 -7.77
C ARG A 230 -0.17 7.88 -6.86
N GLU A 231 -1.38 8.25 -6.39
CA GLU A 231 -1.56 9.37 -5.46
C GLU A 231 -0.82 9.13 -4.13
N ILE A 232 -0.86 7.91 -3.60
CA ILE A 232 -0.14 7.56 -2.35
C ILE A 232 1.38 7.72 -2.51
N TYR A 233 1.92 7.38 -3.69
CA TYR A 233 3.36 7.44 -3.96
C TYR A 233 3.84 8.84 -4.36
N GLU A 234 3.15 9.49 -5.33
CA GLU A 234 3.57 10.76 -5.93
C GLU A 234 3.04 11.98 -5.15
N GLU A 235 1.90 11.86 -4.44
CA GLU A 235 1.24 12.97 -3.75
C GLU A 235 0.97 12.64 -2.27
N PRO A 236 1.99 12.26 -1.47
CA PRO A 236 1.80 11.92 -0.07
C PRO A 236 1.24 13.13 0.71
N SER A 237 0.23 12.87 1.54
CA SER A 237 -0.47 13.91 2.31
C SER A 237 0.36 14.53 3.43
N ASN A 238 1.32 13.76 3.95
CA ASN A 238 2.19 14.15 5.06
C ASN A 238 3.53 13.40 5.03
N LEU A 239 4.45 13.79 5.88
CA LEU A 239 5.80 13.22 5.96
C LEU A 239 5.78 11.74 6.36
N PHE A 240 4.81 11.33 7.19
CA PHE A 240 4.70 9.92 7.56
C PHE A 240 4.39 9.05 6.33
N VAL A 241 3.38 9.41 5.54
CA VAL A 241 3.03 8.66 4.32
C VAL A 241 4.21 8.64 3.35
N ALA A 242 4.85 9.80 3.12
CA ALA A 242 6.01 9.91 2.25
C ALA A 242 7.15 8.97 2.64
N SER A 243 7.49 8.94 3.94
CA SER A 243 8.58 8.12 4.49
C SER A 243 8.20 6.65 4.65
N PHE A 244 6.92 6.36 4.82
CA PHE A 244 6.44 5.00 4.95
C PHE A 244 6.31 4.29 3.60
N ILE A 245 6.06 5.03 2.50
CA ILE A 245 5.90 4.49 1.15
C ILE A 245 7.17 4.71 0.33
N GLY A 246 8.11 3.78 0.43
CA GLY A 246 9.39 3.84 -0.26
C GLY A 246 10.42 4.75 0.43
N GLU A 247 11.58 4.83 -0.17
CA GLU A 247 12.68 5.70 0.28
C GLU A 247 12.42 7.13 -0.18
N ILE A 248 12.85 8.12 0.63
CA ILE A 248 12.66 9.53 0.31
C ILE A 248 13.76 10.40 0.93
N ASN A 249 14.24 11.38 0.18
CA ASN A 249 15.10 12.43 0.68
C ASN A 249 14.25 13.61 1.15
N VAL A 250 14.54 14.15 2.33
CA VAL A 250 13.78 15.23 2.94
C VAL A 250 14.70 16.43 3.16
N PHE A 251 14.59 17.43 2.30
CA PHE A 251 15.37 18.66 2.40
C PHE A 251 14.62 19.70 3.21
N ASN A 252 15.37 20.49 3.98
CA ASN A 252 14.85 21.71 4.59
C ASN A 252 14.85 22.82 3.55
N ALA A 253 13.77 23.59 3.49
CA ALA A 253 13.65 24.69 2.58
C ALA A 253 13.08 25.91 3.28
N THR A 254 13.61 27.10 2.98
CA THR A 254 13.10 28.37 3.50
C THR A 254 12.53 29.19 2.34
N VAL A 255 11.28 29.64 2.47
CA VAL A 255 10.61 30.44 1.44
C VAL A 255 11.28 31.80 1.30
N ILE A 256 11.81 32.10 0.11
CA ILE A 256 12.35 33.42 -0.21
C ILE A 256 11.22 34.36 -0.66
N ARG A 257 10.42 33.93 -1.64
CA ARG A 257 9.26 34.67 -2.13
C ARG A 257 8.33 33.79 -2.96
N ARG A 258 7.08 34.20 -3.08
CA ARG A 258 6.16 33.59 -4.06
C ARG A 258 6.44 34.18 -5.45
N ILE A 259 6.46 33.30 -6.46
CA ILE A 259 6.63 33.68 -7.87
C ILE A 259 5.25 33.90 -8.51
N ASP A 260 4.38 32.88 -8.40
CA ASP A 260 2.99 32.88 -8.93
C ASP A 260 2.06 32.04 -8.04
N ASP A 261 0.85 31.72 -8.52
CA ASP A 261 -0.16 30.97 -7.76
C ASP A 261 0.27 29.54 -7.40
N ASN A 262 1.19 28.95 -8.16
CA ASN A 262 1.59 27.55 -8.04
C ASN A 262 3.07 27.37 -7.67
N THR A 263 3.90 28.43 -7.76
CA THR A 263 5.35 28.33 -7.60
C THR A 263 5.90 29.31 -6.59
N ILE A 264 6.92 28.89 -5.88
CA ILE A 264 7.70 29.70 -4.93
C ILE A 264 9.18 29.58 -5.26
N LEU A 265 9.95 30.62 -4.93
CA LEU A 265 11.40 30.55 -4.81
C LEU A 265 11.72 30.21 -3.36
N ALA A 266 12.48 29.16 -3.15
CA ALA A 266 12.92 28.71 -1.84
C ALA A 266 14.44 28.49 -1.83
N SER A 267 15.06 28.69 -0.68
CA SER A 267 16.44 28.25 -0.44
C SER A 267 16.43 26.83 0.05
N ILE A 268 17.06 25.91 -0.68
CA ILE A 268 17.21 24.49 -0.34
C ILE A 268 18.71 24.23 -0.25
N GLU A 269 19.21 23.82 0.93
CA GLU A 269 20.63 23.59 1.15
C GLU A 269 21.50 24.74 0.63
N GLY A 270 21.11 26.00 0.93
CA GLY A 270 21.82 27.21 0.50
C GLY A 270 21.60 27.62 -0.97
N CYS A 271 21.01 26.77 -1.81
CA CYS A 271 20.76 27.04 -3.23
C CYS A 271 19.35 27.56 -3.47
N GLU A 272 19.20 28.61 -4.27
CA GLU A 272 17.89 29.11 -4.69
C GLU A 272 17.27 28.18 -5.73
N SER A 273 16.10 27.62 -5.41
CA SER A 273 15.37 26.68 -6.26
C SER A 273 13.92 27.07 -6.42
N VAL A 274 13.38 26.89 -7.63
CA VAL A 274 11.96 27.06 -7.91
C VAL A 274 11.25 25.75 -7.59
N VAL A 275 10.24 25.79 -6.73
CA VAL A 275 9.47 24.60 -6.34
C VAL A 275 7.97 24.86 -6.44
N HIS A 276 7.21 23.79 -6.73
CA HIS A 276 5.77 23.84 -6.89
C HIS A 276 5.06 23.76 -5.54
N PHE A 277 4.36 24.83 -5.16
CA PHE A 277 3.60 24.87 -3.92
C PHE A 277 2.37 25.77 -4.02
N LYS A 278 1.18 25.15 -3.97
CA LYS A 278 -0.11 25.85 -4.17
C LYS A 278 -0.69 26.50 -2.92
N LYS A 279 -0.27 26.03 -1.71
CA LYS A 279 -0.81 26.59 -0.46
C LYS A 279 -0.25 27.98 -0.20
N PRO A 280 -0.98 28.86 0.54
CA PRO A 280 -0.43 30.14 0.97
C PRO A 280 0.85 29.95 1.79
N VAL A 281 1.84 30.82 1.54
CA VAL A 281 3.10 30.83 2.30
C VAL A 281 3.53 32.25 2.61
N GLN A 282 4.33 32.41 3.66
CA GLN A 282 4.98 33.65 4.04
C GLN A 282 6.49 33.58 3.74
N GLN A 283 7.08 34.73 3.49
CA GLN A 283 8.54 34.83 3.37
C GLN A 283 9.20 34.38 4.69
N GLY A 284 10.23 33.58 4.61
CA GLY A 284 10.93 32.99 5.76
C GLY A 284 10.26 31.75 6.37
N GLN A 285 9.12 31.29 5.82
CA GLN A 285 8.46 30.07 6.29
C GLN A 285 9.31 28.85 5.95
N GLU A 286 9.43 27.94 6.93
CA GLU A 286 10.11 26.66 6.77
C GLU A 286 9.17 25.63 6.11
N LEU A 287 9.72 24.89 5.15
CA LEU A 287 9.05 23.83 4.41
C LEU A 287 9.95 22.59 4.34
N LYS A 288 9.35 21.44 4.02
CA LYS A 288 10.06 20.22 3.65
C LYS A 288 9.87 19.98 2.16
N VAL A 289 10.98 19.87 1.44
CA VAL A 289 11.01 19.45 0.03
C VAL A 289 11.43 18.00 -0.02
N LEU A 290 10.56 17.18 -0.56
CA LEU A 290 10.69 15.73 -0.60
C LEU A 290 11.01 15.29 -2.04
N LEU A 291 12.05 14.48 -2.20
CA LEU A 291 12.48 13.94 -3.48
C LEU A 291 12.73 12.43 -3.36
N ARG A 292 12.16 11.65 -4.26
CA ARG A 292 12.45 10.23 -4.36
C ARG A 292 13.88 10.02 -4.86
N PRO A 293 14.59 8.95 -4.46
CA PRO A 293 15.93 8.66 -4.97
C PRO A 293 16.01 8.59 -6.50
N GLU A 294 14.97 8.09 -7.17
CA GLU A 294 14.88 7.99 -8.63
C GLU A 294 14.60 9.31 -9.34
N ASP A 295 14.17 10.34 -8.62
CA ASP A 295 13.89 11.68 -9.18
C ASP A 295 15.15 12.55 -9.20
N ILE A 296 16.18 12.18 -8.44
CA ILE A 296 17.44 12.91 -8.33
C ILE A 296 18.42 12.38 -9.38
N ARG A 297 19.20 13.30 -9.95
CA ARG A 297 20.31 13.06 -10.89
C ARG A 297 21.62 13.48 -10.26
N ILE A 298 22.67 12.75 -10.55
CA ILE A 298 24.05 13.11 -10.21
C ILE A 298 24.74 13.63 -11.48
N GLU A 299 25.34 14.81 -11.40
CA GLU A 299 26.04 15.44 -12.50
C GLU A 299 27.50 15.75 -12.13
N GLU A 300 28.40 15.58 -13.10
CA GLU A 300 29.79 16.00 -12.92
C GLU A 300 29.91 17.51 -12.89
N ILE A 301 30.68 18.02 -11.95
CA ILE A 301 30.96 19.46 -11.82
C ILE A 301 31.91 19.92 -12.91
N LYS A 302 31.44 20.78 -13.81
CA LYS A 302 32.26 21.46 -14.82
C LYS A 302 32.66 22.85 -14.32
N GLU A 303 33.95 23.20 -14.45
CA GLU A 303 34.54 24.42 -13.85
C GLU A 303 33.89 25.77 -14.19
N SER A 304 32.83 25.81 -15.02
CA SER A 304 32.25 27.05 -15.56
C SER A 304 30.75 27.25 -15.27
N GLU A 305 30.08 26.38 -14.47
CA GLU A 305 28.65 26.41 -14.27
C GLU A 305 28.28 26.68 -12.81
N ASP A 306 27.10 27.26 -12.57
CA ASP A 306 26.50 27.37 -11.23
C ASP A 306 26.02 25.97 -10.83
N HIS A 307 26.67 25.37 -9.84
CA HIS A 307 26.63 23.93 -9.63
C HIS A 307 25.47 23.46 -8.73
N GLY A 308 24.54 24.33 -8.36
CA GLY A 308 23.42 23.91 -7.51
C GLY A 308 23.87 23.30 -6.18
N ILE A 309 23.23 22.19 -5.77
CA ILE A 309 23.55 21.51 -4.49
C ILE A 309 24.71 20.55 -4.70
N VAL A 310 25.83 20.81 -4.02
CA VAL A 310 27.10 20.10 -4.20
C VAL A 310 27.35 19.12 -3.06
N GLY A 311 27.93 17.96 -3.40
CA GLY A 311 28.32 16.93 -2.43
C GLY A 311 29.41 15.99 -2.96
N HIS A 312 29.69 14.96 -2.16
CA HIS A 312 30.65 13.91 -2.51
C HIS A 312 29.97 12.53 -2.45
N VAL A 313 30.24 11.70 -3.45
CA VAL A 313 29.78 10.31 -3.45
C VAL A 313 30.47 9.53 -2.34
N THR A 314 29.72 9.02 -1.37
CA THR A 314 30.26 8.29 -0.22
C THR A 314 30.06 6.79 -0.32
N GLU A 315 28.96 6.35 -0.93
CA GLU A 315 28.63 4.93 -1.09
C GLU A 315 28.02 4.67 -2.46
N ARG A 316 28.26 3.46 -2.99
CA ARG A 316 27.62 2.98 -4.22
C ARG A 316 27.27 1.51 -4.10
N THR A 317 26.06 1.17 -4.51
CA THR A 317 25.52 -0.20 -4.42
C THR A 317 24.86 -0.59 -5.74
N TYR A 318 25.46 -1.57 -6.42
CA TYR A 318 24.89 -2.13 -7.65
C TYR A 318 23.76 -3.12 -7.30
N LYS A 319 22.57 -2.89 -7.84
CA LYS A 319 21.36 -3.74 -7.65
C LYS A 319 20.91 -4.43 -8.94
N GLY A 320 21.74 -4.53 -9.95
CA GLY A 320 21.43 -5.12 -11.25
C GLY A 320 20.86 -4.09 -12.21
N MET A 321 19.58 -3.75 -12.09
CA MET A 321 18.91 -2.75 -12.95
C MET A 321 19.19 -1.31 -12.52
N THR A 322 19.51 -1.10 -11.25
CA THR A 322 19.77 0.23 -10.70
C THR A 322 21.13 0.26 -9.99
N LEU A 323 21.65 1.45 -9.89
CA LEU A 323 22.83 1.80 -9.14
C LEU A 323 22.42 2.83 -8.10
N ASP A 324 22.47 2.44 -6.84
CA ASP A 324 22.16 3.35 -5.74
C ASP A 324 23.46 4.00 -5.26
N SER A 325 23.43 5.32 -5.18
CA SER A 325 24.54 6.15 -4.70
C SER A 325 24.10 6.94 -3.48
N VAL A 326 25.00 7.18 -2.54
CA VAL A 326 24.79 8.11 -1.44
C VAL A 326 25.75 9.29 -1.64
N VAL A 327 25.19 10.48 -1.71
CA VAL A 327 25.94 11.74 -1.82
C VAL A 327 25.83 12.47 -0.48
N GLU A 328 26.97 12.78 0.13
CA GLU A 328 27.05 13.62 1.33
C GLU A 328 27.26 15.08 0.90
N LEU A 329 26.29 15.95 1.24
CA LEU A 329 26.29 17.35 0.86
C LEU A 329 27.36 18.13 1.60
N GLU A 330 28.07 19.05 0.90
CA GLU A 330 29.17 19.83 1.48
C GLU A 330 28.67 20.83 2.55
N GLU A 331 27.51 21.42 2.35
CA GLU A 331 27.02 22.50 3.22
C GLU A 331 26.42 21.98 4.53
N SER A 332 25.55 20.97 4.46
CA SER A 332 24.82 20.46 5.62
C SER A 332 25.36 19.14 6.18
N GLY A 333 26.16 18.41 5.40
CA GLY A 333 26.53 17.02 5.72
C GLY A 333 25.36 16.04 5.57
N MET A 334 24.24 16.46 4.98
CA MET A 334 23.09 15.60 4.73
C MET A 334 23.47 14.51 3.74
N ARG A 335 23.01 13.29 3.99
CA ARG A 335 23.20 12.15 3.09
C ARG A 335 21.97 12.02 2.20
N VAL A 336 22.17 12.19 0.90
CA VAL A 336 21.15 12.11 -0.14
C VAL A 336 21.29 10.77 -0.87
N MET A 337 20.21 10.02 -0.92
CA MET A 337 20.14 8.76 -1.68
C MET A 337 19.68 9.05 -3.10
N VAL A 338 20.41 8.51 -4.08
CA VAL A 338 20.11 8.63 -5.50
C VAL A 338 20.04 7.24 -6.10
N SER A 339 19.02 6.94 -6.90
CA SER A 339 18.86 5.65 -7.58
C SER A 339 18.73 5.88 -9.08
N GLU A 340 19.76 5.51 -9.82
CA GLU A 340 19.83 5.71 -11.26
C GLU A 340 19.73 4.38 -12.01
N PHE A 341 19.17 4.42 -13.21
CA PHE A 341 19.13 3.24 -14.06
C PHE A 341 20.54 2.90 -14.51
N PHE A 342 20.98 1.68 -14.23
CA PHE A 342 22.33 1.24 -14.62
C PHE A 342 22.38 0.91 -16.12
N ASN A 343 23.23 1.61 -16.86
CA ASN A 343 23.53 1.35 -18.26
C ASN A 343 25.05 1.18 -18.42
N GLU A 344 25.50 -0.01 -18.79
CA GLU A 344 26.95 -0.32 -18.98
C GLU A 344 27.60 0.54 -20.09
N ASP A 345 26.79 1.05 -21.03
CA ASP A 345 27.29 1.85 -22.16
C ASP A 345 27.28 3.37 -21.84
N ASP A 346 26.81 3.78 -20.66
CA ASP A 346 26.70 5.18 -20.25
C ASP A 346 27.79 5.51 -19.20
N PRO A 347 28.90 6.14 -19.60
CA PRO A 347 29.96 6.50 -18.66
C PRO A 347 29.56 7.60 -17.66
N ASP A 348 28.52 8.38 -17.96
CA ASP A 348 28.09 9.50 -17.10
C ASP A 348 27.40 9.01 -15.79
N VAL A 349 27.06 7.72 -15.72
CA VAL A 349 26.49 7.08 -14.52
C VAL A 349 27.57 6.49 -13.60
N ASP A 350 28.84 6.41 -14.03
CA ASP A 350 29.89 5.75 -13.27
C ASP A 350 30.75 6.72 -12.43
N HIS A 351 30.15 7.35 -11.44
CA HIS A 351 30.85 8.22 -10.49
C HIS A 351 31.70 7.44 -9.48
N SER A 352 32.91 7.89 -9.21
CA SER A 352 33.80 7.25 -8.24
C SER A 352 33.46 7.67 -6.80
N ILE A 353 33.69 6.76 -5.83
CA ILE A 353 33.62 7.12 -4.41
C ILE A 353 34.62 8.23 -4.11
N GLY A 354 34.19 9.28 -3.42
CA GLY A 354 34.96 10.49 -3.14
C GLY A 354 34.88 11.56 -4.23
N GLN A 355 34.26 11.26 -5.39
CA GLN A 355 34.08 12.23 -6.46
C GLN A 355 33.16 13.35 -6.02
N LYS A 356 33.54 14.59 -6.30
CA LYS A 356 32.74 15.78 -6.12
C LYS A 356 31.70 15.90 -7.25
N VAL A 357 30.44 16.01 -6.89
CA VAL A 357 29.29 16.00 -7.81
C VAL A 357 28.27 17.07 -7.41
N SER A 358 27.40 17.43 -8.35
CA SER A 358 26.19 18.19 -8.05
C SER A 358 24.97 17.27 -8.15
N ILE A 359 23.94 17.56 -7.37
CA ILE A 359 22.64 16.90 -7.47
C ILE A 359 21.61 17.86 -8.04
N THR A 360 20.81 17.35 -8.96
CA THR A 360 19.73 18.06 -9.63
C THR A 360 18.49 17.19 -9.67
N TRP A 361 17.33 17.77 -9.98
CA TRP A 361 16.07 17.05 -10.22
C TRP A 361 15.22 17.75 -11.26
N VAL A 362 14.23 17.04 -11.78
CA VAL A 362 13.29 17.64 -12.74
C VAL A 362 12.29 18.50 -12.00
N GLU A 363 12.12 19.76 -12.42
CA GLU A 363 11.13 20.67 -11.86
C GLU A 363 9.73 20.02 -11.81
N SER A 364 8.99 20.24 -10.74
CA SER A 364 7.66 19.69 -10.45
C SER A 364 7.61 18.23 -10.03
N TRP A 365 8.74 17.55 -9.85
CA TRP A 365 8.77 16.19 -9.31
C TRP A 365 8.92 16.18 -7.79
N GLU A 366 9.28 17.34 -7.21
CA GLU A 366 9.32 17.49 -5.77
C GLU A 366 7.92 17.55 -5.15
N VAL A 367 7.79 16.94 -3.97
CA VAL A 367 6.63 17.13 -3.09
C VAL A 367 6.99 18.09 -1.99
N VAL A 368 6.22 19.17 -1.85
CA VAL A 368 6.47 20.18 -0.83
C VAL A 368 5.41 20.11 0.26
N LEU A 369 5.88 19.93 1.51
CA LEU A 369 5.02 19.87 2.69
C LEU A 369 5.35 21.01 3.68
N PRO A 370 4.35 21.50 4.45
CA PRO A 370 4.63 22.36 5.59
C PRO A 370 5.54 21.67 6.60
N ASP A 371 6.38 22.40 7.29
CA ASP A 371 7.07 21.85 8.47
C ASP A 371 6.07 21.75 9.62
N GLU A 372 5.68 20.50 9.98
CA GLU A 372 4.69 20.23 11.03
C GLU A 372 5.19 20.62 12.44
N SER A 373 6.50 20.85 12.63
CA SER A 373 7.06 21.30 13.91
C SER A 373 6.54 22.67 14.35
N GLU A 374 6.20 23.57 13.42
CA GLU A 374 5.57 24.85 13.71
C GLU A 374 4.09 24.72 14.12
N THR A 375 3.37 23.76 13.57
CA THR A 375 1.95 23.54 13.86
C THR A 375 1.74 23.03 15.30
N LEU A 376 2.63 22.18 15.79
CA LEU A 376 2.60 21.69 17.17
C LEU A 376 2.95 22.78 18.21
N GLN A 377 3.84 23.72 17.88
CA GLN A 377 4.16 24.85 18.76
C GLN A 377 3.03 25.88 18.83
N SER A 378 2.29 26.11 17.75
CA SER A 378 1.16 27.05 17.73
C SER A 378 -0.05 26.53 18.52
N ILE A 379 -0.24 25.21 18.62
CA ILE A 379 -1.31 24.59 19.42
C ILE A 379 -0.93 24.55 20.91
N ALA A 380 0.34 24.31 21.24
CA ALA A 380 0.82 24.30 22.61
C ALA A 380 0.97 25.69 23.25
N GLY A 381 1.00 26.76 22.43
CA GLY A 381 1.05 28.16 22.90
C GLY A 381 -0.30 28.83 23.05
N ALA A 382 -1.40 28.13 22.77
CA ALA A 382 -2.78 28.65 22.84
C ALA A 382 -3.56 28.11 24.07
N GLU A 383 -2.93 27.35 24.96
CA GLU A 383 -3.38 27.01 26.31
C GLU A 383 -2.60 27.91 27.33
#